data_9824968af3bf26085beb09c759da3983
#
_entry.id   9824968af3bf26085beb09c759da3983
#
_cell.length_a   1.000
_cell.length_b   1.000
_cell.length_c   1.000
_cell.angle_alpha   90.00
_cell.angle_beta   90.00
_cell.angle_gamma   90.00
#
_symmetry.space_group_name_H-M   'P 1'
#
loop_
_entity.id
_entity.type
_entity.pdbx_description
1 polymer ?
#
loop_
_entity_poly.entity_id
_entity_poly.type
_entity_poly.pdbx_seq_one_letter_code
_entity_poly.pdbx_strand_id
1 'polypeptide(L)'
;MFSFSRSWVVVLLVAVLPLSGCLFHTRKVVQQVNYAALKTSTKPELIAYINSQAAKIQSMQATVDIDTAVGGVKKGKVTEYQQIRGYVLARKPAMLRMIGLLPILRNTAFDMVSDGQEFRVSIPPKNRFVVGRNDLVTPNPQQPLENLRPQVIYDALLLREIDQKNETAVIENDTETIVGEKGRKFEQPAYVLDIIRSRGNDSWLSRKIVFSRIDLLPNRQLIYDESGTLITDARYSNYKDYNAVLFPSRIEIRRPEEEYDITLTMIKLDMNRPLDNQKFVLEQPAGAQVIHLDRSQSSPNGGGGH
;
A
#
# COMPACT_ATOMS: atom_id res chain seq x y z
N MET A 1 -14.03 -17.96 82.71
CA MET A 1 -15.02 -18.56 81.81
C MET A 1 -15.54 -17.46 80.89
N PHE A 2 -14.89 -17.24 79.77
CA PHE A 2 -15.23 -16.16 78.83
C PHE A 2 -16.22 -16.70 77.76
N SER A 3 -17.45 -16.20 77.90
CA SER A 3 -18.51 -16.49 76.88
C SER A 3 -18.23 -15.70 75.62
N PHE A 4 -17.67 -16.32 74.58
CA PHE A 4 -17.55 -15.75 73.26
C PHE A 4 -18.96 -15.66 72.66
N SER A 5 -19.47 -14.46 72.54
CA SER A 5 -20.78 -14.17 71.96
C SER A 5 -20.84 -14.64 70.50
N ARG A 6 -21.87 -15.43 70.16
CA ARG A 6 -22.17 -15.95 68.78
C ARG A 6 -22.20 -14.84 67.71
N SER A 7 -22.43 -13.60 68.14
CA SER A 7 -22.44 -12.41 67.25
C SER A 7 -21.09 -12.09 66.62
N TRP A 8 -19.99 -12.31 67.32
CA TRP A 8 -18.63 -12.01 66.81
C TRP A 8 -18.20 -13.00 65.73
N VAL A 9 -18.66 -14.24 65.77
CA VAL A 9 -18.35 -15.26 64.79
C VAL A 9 -19.09 -14.96 63.48
N VAL A 10 -20.31 -14.43 63.53
CA VAL A 10 -21.08 -14.04 62.37
C VAL A 10 -20.49 -12.81 61.71
N VAL A 11 -20.01 -11.83 62.46
CA VAL A 11 -19.33 -10.63 61.92
C VAL A 11 -18.00 -11.02 61.27
N LEU A 12 -17.25 -11.96 61.80
CA LEU A 12 -16.00 -12.45 61.21
C LEU A 12 -16.23 -13.24 59.92
N LEU A 13 -17.33 -14.00 59.86
CA LEU A 13 -17.74 -14.78 58.65
C LEU A 13 -18.18 -13.86 57.49
N VAL A 14 -18.86 -12.75 57.79
CA VAL A 14 -19.31 -11.78 56.77
C VAL A 14 -18.16 -10.93 56.26
N ALA A 15 -17.10 -10.70 57.06
CA ALA A 15 -15.92 -9.92 56.64
C ALA A 15 -15.00 -10.66 55.66
N VAL A 16 -15.13 -12.01 55.49
CA VAL A 16 -14.31 -12.84 54.63
C VAL A 16 -14.91 -13.01 53.21
N LEU A 17 -16.17 -12.64 53.03
CA LEU A 17 -16.91 -12.82 51.75
C LEU A 17 -16.44 -11.89 50.59
N PRO A 18 -15.88 -10.70 50.77
CA PRO A 18 -15.49 -9.87 49.64
C PRO A 18 -14.09 -10.17 49.04
N LEU A 19 -13.33 -11.11 49.61
CA LEU A 19 -11.97 -11.40 49.14
C LEU A 19 -11.88 -12.36 47.97
N SER A 20 -12.98 -12.95 47.54
CA SER A 20 -13.00 -13.91 46.40
C SER A 20 -13.21 -13.25 45.03
N GLY A 21 -13.39 -11.92 44.94
CA GLY A 21 -13.73 -11.23 43.67
C GLY A 21 -12.55 -10.75 42.82
N CYS A 22 -11.29 -10.82 43.34
CA CYS A 22 -10.14 -10.22 42.65
C CYS A 22 -9.17 -11.24 41.99
N LEU A 23 -9.49 -12.53 41.97
CA LEU A 23 -8.56 -13.54 41.46
C LEU A 23 -8.56 -13.69 39.94
N PHE A 24 -9.52 -13.13 39.20
CA PHE A 24 -9.61 -13.28 37.75
C PHE A 24 -9.83 -11.94 37.08
N HIS A 25 -8.85 -11.51 36.28
CA HIS A 25 -8.98 -10.36 35.38
C HIS A 25 -9.16 -10.87 33.95
N THR A 26 -10.32 -10.64 33.35
CA THR A 26 -10.61 -11.02 31.97
C THR A 26 -10.24 -9.87 31.04
N ARG A 27 -9.26 -10.07 30.16
CA ARG A 27 -8.91 -9.14 29.10
C ARG A 27 -9.60 -9.58 27.80
N LYS A 28 -10.32 -8.66 27.16
CA LYS A 28 -10.82 -8.90 25.80
C LYS A 28 -9.63 -8.94 24.84
N VAL A 29 -9.52 -10.02 24.10
CA VAL A 29 -8.57 -10.18 22.98
C VAL A 29 -9.31 -10.05 21.66
N VAL A 30 -8.59 -9.73 20.59
CA VAL A 30 -9.16 -9.73 19.24
C VAL A 30 -9.67 -11.14 18.92
N GLN A 31 -10.90 -11.23 18.46
CA GLN A 31 -11.51 -12.52 18.14
C GLN A 31 -10.95 -13.04 16.83
N GLN A 32 -10.42 -14.26 16.85
CA GLN A 32 -10.05 -14.95 15.61
C GLN A 32 -11.32 -15.33 14.86
N VAL A 33 -11.38 -15.03 13.57
CA VAL A 33 -12.51 -15.48 12.74
C VAL A 33 -12.38 -16.99 12.54
N ASN A 34 -13.41 -17.74 12.98
CA ASN A 34 -13.43 -19.18 12.79
C ASN A 34 -13.86 -19.48 11.35
N TYR A 35 -12.89 -19.84 10.51
CA TYR A 35 -13.15 -20.31 9.15
C TYR A 35 -13.28 -21.82 9.14
N ALA A 36 -14.36 -22.33 8.53
CA ALA A 36 -14.68 -23.78 8.51
C ALA A 36 -13.59 -24.64 7.83
N ALA A 37 -12.77 -24.07 6.93
CA ALA A 37 -11.63 -24.75 6.33
C ALA A 37 -10.59 -23.72 5.85
N LEU A 38 -9.43 -23.68 6.50
CA LEU A 38 -8.28 -22.92 6.02
C LEU A 38 -7.56 -23.71 4.92
N LYS A 39 -7.20 -23.03 3.84
CA LYS A 39 -6.37 -23.63 2.79
C LYS A 39 -4.93 -23.72 3.23
N THR A 40 -4.24 -24.72 2.71
CA THR A 40 -2.80 -24.93 2.94
C THR A 40 -2.06 -24.78 1.61
N SER A 41 -0.86 -24.24 1.68
CA SER A 41 0.05 -24.12 0.55
C SER A 41 1.50 -24.22 1.02
N THR A 42 2.36 -24.59 0.12
CA THR A 42 3.80 -24.65 0.32
C THR A 42 4.49 -23.41 -0.24
N LYS A 43 5.71 -23.12 0.22
CA LYS A 43 6.52 -22.02 -0.31
C LYS A 43 6.68 -22.07 -1.85
N PRO A 44 7.03 -23.23 -2.47
CA PRO A 44 7.13 -23.31 -3.93
C PRO A 44 5.83 -22.99 -4.67
N GLU A 45 4.68 -23.42 -4.12
CA GLU A 45 3.37 -23.14 -4.73
C GLU A 45 3.02 -21.65 -4.69
N LEU A 46 3.30 -20.96 -3.57
CA LEU A 46 3.06 -19.52 -3.46
C LEU A 46 3.99 -18.72 -4.39
N ILE A 47 5.26 -19.12 -4.51
CA ILE A 47 6.21 -18.52 -5.48
C ILE A 47 5.71 -18.74 -6.91
N ALA A 48 5.31 -19.98 -7.23
CA ALA A 48 4.79 -20.31 -8.55
C ALA A 48 3.51 -19.50 -8.89
N TYR A 49 2.64 -19.28 -7.90
CA TYR A 49 1.48 -18.43 -8.06
C TYR A 49 1.88 -17.00 -8.46
N ILE A 50 2.78 -16.34 -7.71
CA ILE A 50 3.25 -14.98 -8.01
C ILE A 50 3.88 -14.91 -9.39
N ASN A 51 4.78 -15.83 -9.71
CA ASN A 51 5.49 -15.84 -10.98
C ASN A 51 4.52 -16.10 -12.16
N SER A 52 3.53 -16.98 -11.98
CA SER A 52 2.48 -17.22 -12.96
C SER A 52 1.62 -15.97 -13.19
N GLN A 53 1.18 -15.27 -12.13
CA GLN A 53 0.42 -14.03 -12.28
C GLN A 53 1.27 -12.95 -12.95
N ALA A 54 2.51 -12.81 -12.55
CA ALA A 54 3.46 -11.89 -13.17
C ALA A 54 3.64 -12.19 -14.68
N ALA A 55 3.77 -13.46 -15.07
CA ALA A 55 3.90 -13.84 -16.47
C ALA A 55 2.63 -13.60 -17.29
N LYS A 56 1.45 -13.85 -16.70
CA LYS A 56 0.15 -13.68 -17.37
C LYS A 56 -0.19 -12.24 -17.72
N ILE A 57 0.26 -11.26 -16.91
CA ILE A 57 -0.11 -9.86 -17.10
C ILE A 57 1.06 -9.10 -17.70
N GLN A 58 0.95 -8.76 -19.00
CA GLN A 58 1.95 -7.99 -19.73
C GLN A 58 1.56 -6.51 -19.87
N SER A 59 0.27 -6.24 -19.92
CA SER A 59 -0.28 -4.90 -19.96
C SER A 59 -1.67 -4.84 -19.34
N MET A 60 -2.07 -3.66 -18.87
CA MET A 60 -3.42 -3.39 -18.41
C MET A 60 -3.86 -2.00 -18.81
N GLN A 61 -5.15 -1.85 -19.07
CA GLN A 61 -5.83 -0.58 -19.26
C GLN A 61 -7.09 -0.59 -18.42
N ALA A 62 -7.19 0.37 -17.49
CA ALA A 62 -8.30 0.44 -16.56
C ALA A 62 -8.96 1.82 -16.54
N THR A 63 -10.27 1.83 -16.34
CA THR A 63 -11.01 2.99 -15.81
C THR A 63 -11.15 2.78 -14.32
N VAL A 64 -10.77 3.77 -13.53
CA VAL A 64 -10.71 3.68 -12.08
C VAL A 64 -11.39 4.85 -11.40
N ASP A 65 -11.92 4.63 -10.20
CA ASP A 65 -12.16 5.68 -9.24
C ASP A 65 -10.92 5.78 -8.35
N ILE A 66 -10.48 7.01 -8.12
CA ILE A 66 -9.24 7.35 -7.39
C ILE A 66 -9.64 8.15 -6.16
N ASP A 67 -9.37 7.58 -4.99
CA ASP A 67 -9.46 8.27 -3.71
C ASP A 67 -8.03 8.57 -3.24
N THR A 68 -7.82 9.77 -2.71
CA THR A 68 -6.50 10.20 -2.24
C THR A 68 -6.62 10.86 -0.88
N ALA A 69 -5.75 10.48 0.04
CA ALA A 69 -5.58 11.14 1.33
C ALA A 69 -4.12 11.54 1.53
N VAL A 70 -3.89 12.68 2.16
CA VAL A 70 -2.55 13.22 2.42
C VAL A 70 -2.45 13.70 3.85
N GLY A 71 -1.39 13.30 4.52
CA GLY A 71 -1.11 13.61 5.91
C GLY A 71 -1.12 12.37 6.78
N GLY A 72 -0.71 12.52 8.02
CA GLY A 72 -0.57 11.43 8.96
C GLY A 72 -0.01 11.93 10.29
N VAL A 73 0.75 11.08 10.96
CA VAL A 73 1.32 11.36 12.28
C VAL A 73 2.32 12.52 12.24
N LYS A 74 3.15 12.62 11.20
CA LYS A 74 4.14 13.71 11.04
C LYS A 74 3.47 15.08 10.89
N LYS A 75 2.30 15.12 10.21
CA LYS A 75 1.53 16.37 9.98
C LYS A 75 0.46 16.62 11.03
N GLY A 76 0.14 15.63 11.87
CA GLY A 76 -0.92 15.71 12.87
C GLY A 76 -2.35 15.85 12.32
N LYS A 77 -2.52 15.70 11.01
CA LYS A 77 -3.82 15.76 10.32
C LYS A 77 -3.79 14.94 9.04
N VAL A 78 -4.96 14.46 8.62
CA VAL A 78 -5.19 13.83 7.32
C VAL A 78 -6.18 14.71 6.54
N THR A 79 -5.87 14.98 5.28
CA THR A 79 -6.76 15.65 4.33
C THR A 79 -7.18 14.64 3.28
N GLU A 80 -8.47 14.34 3.22
CA GLU A 80 -9.07 13.51 2.18
C GLU A 80 -9.50 14.41 1.02
N TYR A 81 -9.16 14.00 -0.19
CA TYR A 81 -9.56 14.70 -1.41
C TYR A 81 -10.83 14.06 -1.98
N GLN A 82 -11.60 14.86 -2.70
CA GLN A 82 -12.77 14.33 -3.39
C GLN A 82 -12.35 13.25 -4.38
N GLN A 83 -13.10 12.15 -4.41
CA GLN A 83 -12.93 11.06 -5.37
C GLN A 83 -13.03 11.58 -6.81
N ILE A 84 -12.12 11.14 -7.64
CA ILE A 84 -12.09 11.48 -9.07
C ILE A 84 -12.09 10.22 -9.92
N ARG A 85 -12.64 10.33 -11.15
CA ARG A 85 -12.52 9.30 -12.17
C ARG A 85 -11.18 9.43 -12.88
N GLY A 86 -10.56 8.29 -13.24
CA GLY A 86 -9.31 8.30 -13.98
C GLY A 86 -9.12 7.11 -14.89
N TYR A 87 -8.00 7.14 -15.60
CA TYR A 87 -7.52 6.06 -16.45
C TYR A 87 -6.13 5.66 -16.03
N VAL A 88 -5.88 4.35 -16.05
CA VAL A 88 -4.56 3.76 -15.78
C VAL A 88 -4.19 2.88 -16.94
N LEU A 89 -3.00 3.10 -17.49
CA LEU A 89 -2.35 2.22 -18.44
C LEU A 89 -1.02 1.76 -17.83
N ALA A 90 -0.81 0.46 -17.76
CA ALA A 90 0.47 -0.09 -17.37
C ALA A 90 0.92 -1.16 -18.36
N ARG A 91 2.22 -1.20 -18.66
CA ARG A 91 2.83 -2.17 -19.56
C ARG A 91 4.23 -2.51 -19.05
N LYS A 92 4.54 -3.80 -19.02
CA LYS A 92 5.89 -4.26 -18.69
C LYS A 92 6.94 -3.79 -19.71
N PRO A 93 8.19 -3.58 -19.25
CA PRO A 93 8.67 -3.89 -17.89
C PRO A 93 8.34 -2.83 -16.83
N ALA A 94 8.05 -1.54 -17.16
CA ALA A 94 7.92 -0.47 -16.17
C ALA A 94 7.13 0.75 -16.64
N MET A 95 6.41 0.63 -17.76
CA MET A 95 5.66 1.76 -18.33
C MET A 95 4.35 1.98 -17.59
N LEU A 96 4.11 3.20 -17.13
CA LEU A 96 2.86 3.62 -16.50
C LEU A 96 2.37 4.94 -17.09
N ARG A 97 1.08 5.08 -17.31
CA ARG A 97 0.38 6.36 -17.43
C ARG A 97 -0.85 6.36 -16.55
N MET A 98 -1.07 7.44 -15.82
CA MET A 98 -2.29 7.64 -15.04
C MET A 98 -2.83 9.04 -15.26
N ILE A 99 -4.12 9.14 -15.58
CA ILE A 99 -4.82 10.39 -15.84
C ILE A 99 -5.95 10.49 -14.84
N GLY A 100 -5.98 11.58 -14.06
CA GLY A 100 -7.11 11.94 -13.20
C GLY A 100 -7.97 13.03 -13.81
N LEU A 101 -9.29 12.91 -13.72
CA LEU A 101 -10.25 13.85 -14.28
C LEU A 101 -10.97 14.60 -13.17
N LEU A 102 -11.08 15.93 -13.29
CA LEU A 102 -11.88 16.74 -12.38
C LEU A 102 -13.35 16.30 -12.42
N PRO A 103 -14.03 16.30 -11.28
CA PRO A 103 -15.47 16.07 -11.22
C PRO A 103 -16.21 17.08 -12.10
N ILE A 104 -17.39 16.72 -12.63
CA ILE A 104 -18.31 17.54 -13.41
C ILE A 104 -17.78 17.90 -14.81
N LEU A 105 -16.71 18.69 -14.93
CA LEU A 105 -16.18 19.18 -16.21
C LEU A 105 -15.33 18.13 -16.95
N ARG A 106 -14.88 17.10 -16.24
CA ARG A 106 -13.99 16.03 -16.76
C ARG A 106 -12.69 16.53 -17.40
N ASN A 107 -12.29 17.77 -17.09
CA ASN A 107 -10.97 18.28 -17.47
C ASN A 107 -9.89 17.50 -16.71
N THR A 108 -8.70 17.46 -17.26
CA THR A 108 -7.56 16.77 -16.64
C THR A 108 -7.16 17.47 -15.33
N ALA A 109 -7.24 16.75 -14.22
CA ALA A 109 -6.71 17.15 -12.92
C ALA A 109 -5.20 16.97 -12.87
N PHE A 110 -4.74 15.82 -13.32
CA PHE A 110 -3.33 15.48 -13.54
C PHE A 110 -3.20 14.43 -14.64
N ASP A 111 -2.03 14.42 -15.28
CA ASP A 111 -1.60 13.38 -16.22
C ASP A 111 -0.16 13.05 -15.91
N MET A 112 0.15 11.79 -15.59
CA MET A 112 1.49 11.35 -15.27
C MET A 112 1.89 10.15 -16.10
N VAL A 113 3.18 10.12 -16.46
CA VAL A 113 3.82 9.01 -17.16
C VAL A 113 5.11 8.63 -16.47
N SER A 114 5.49 7.35 -16.59
CA SER A 114 6.80 6.85 -16.19
C SER A 114 7.25 5.74 -17.12
N ASP A 115 8.56 5.63 -17.33
CA ASP A 115 9.21 4.53 -18.03
C ASP A 115 9.96 3.57 -17.06
N GLY A 116 9.83 3.82 -15.77
CA GLY A 116 10.51 3.10 -14.70
C GLY A 116 11.77 3.80 -14.18
N GLN A 117 12.40 4.65 -14.98
CA GLN A 117 13.56 5.47 -14.59
C GLN A 117 13.16 6.91 -14.33
N GLU A 118 12.55 7.54 -15.32
CA GLU A 118 12.08 8.90 -15.26
C GLU A 118 10.54 8.95 -15.19
N PHE A 119 10.03 10.06 -14.65
CA PHE A 119 8.62 10.35 -14.69
C PHE A 119 8.35 11.81 -14.99
N ARG A 120 7.16 12.06 -15.53
CA ARG A 120 6.63 13.40 -15.80
C ARG A 120 5.20 13.47 -15.28
N VAL A 121 4.85 14.61 -14.68
CA VAL A 121 3.49 14.86 -14.19
C VAL A 121 3.05 16.25 -14.63
N SER A 122 1.99 16.33 -15.41
CA SER A 122 1.31 17.58 -15.72
C SER A 122 0.16 17.80 -14.74
N ILE A 123 0.08 18.99 -14.16
CA ILE A 123 -1.01 19.41 -13.24
C ILE A 123 -1.63 20.69 -13.79
N PRO A 124 -2.51 20.60 -14.82
CA PRO A 124 -3.03 21.76 -15.52
C PRO A 124 -3.69 22.81 -14.62
N PRO A 125 -4.48 22.44 -13.57
CA PRO A 125 -5.09 23.44 -12.70
C PRO A 125 -4.09 24.31 -11.93
N LYS A 126 -2.84 23.84 -11.78
CA LYS A 126 -1.75 24.57 -11.13
C LYS A 126 -0.74 25.16 -12.11
N ASN A 127 -0.93 24.95 -13.42
CA ASN A 127 0.01 25.30 -14.49
C ASN A 127 1.43 24.75 -14.23
N ARG A 128 1.54 23.50 -13.71
CA ARG A 128 2.81 22.87 -13.34
C ARG A 128 3.11 21.65 -14.18
N PHE A 129 4.41 21.48 -14.47
CA PHE A 129 4.95 20.30 -15.12
C PHE A 129 6.16 19.80 -14.31
N VAL A 130 6.01 18.65 -13.68
CA VAL A 130 7.02 18.05 -12.80
C VAL A 130 7.80 17.01 -13.57
N VAL A 131 9.12 17.03 -13.46
CA VAL A 131 10.04 16.04 -14.03
C VAL A 131 10.91 15.50 -12.90
N GLY A 132 11.09 14.22 -12.83
CA GLY A 132 11.91 13.59 -11.80
C GLY A 132 12.34 12.17 -12.14
N ARG A 133 13.17 11.60 -11.29
CA ARG A 133 13.61 10.20 -11.36
C ARG A 133 12.94 9.39 -10.27
N ASN A 134 12.62 8.13 -10.57
CA ASN A 134 11.94 7.24 -9.61
C ASN A 134 12.88 6.77 -8.47
N ASP A 135 14.19 6.75 -8.70
CA ASP A 135 15.22 6.33 -7.74
C ASP A 135 15.65 7.42 -6.75
N LEU A 136 15.27 8.68 -7.01
CA LEU A 136 15.61 9.81 -6.15
C LEU A 136 14.41 10.19 -5.29
N VAL A 137 14.57 10.09 -3.99
CA VAL A 137 13.57 10.52 -3.01
C VAL A 137 13.93 11.89 -2.51
N THR A 138 13.27 12.93 -3.05
CA THR A 138 13.39 14.30 -2.52
C THR A 138 12.00 14.70 -2.02
N PRO A 139 11.69 14.46 -0.74
CA PRO A 139 10.36 14.80 -0.23
C PRO A 139 10.18 16.31 -0.22
N ASN A 140 9.09 16.78 -0.84
CA ASN A 140 8.62 18.15 -0.70
C ASN A 140 7.43 18.18 0.26
N PRO A 141 7.61 18.56 1.54
CA PRO A 141 6.54 18.55 2.52
C PRO A 141 5.40 19.52 2.20
N GLN A 142 5.69 20.56 1.41
CA GLN A 142 4.73 21.62 1.06
C GLN A 142 3.85 21.24 -0.14
N GLN A 143 4.27 20.30 -0.97
CA GLN A 143 3.60 19.92 -2.22
C GLN A 143 3.46 18.40 -2.32
N PRO A 144 2.55 17.78 -1.56
CA PRO A 144 2.43 16.32 -1.49
C PRO A 144 2.19 15.62 -2.83
N LEU A 145 1.47 16.28 -3.77
CA LEU A 145 1.23 15.73 -5.11
C LEU A 145 2.50 15.67 -5.96
N GLU A 146 3.53 16.47 -5.65
CA GLU A 146 4.84 16.39 -6.31
C GLU A 146 5.66 15.20 -5.81
N ASN A 147 5.28 14.62 -4.67
CA ASN A 147 5.91 13.43 -4.11
C ASN A 147 5.34 12.12 -4.68
N LEU A 148 4.31 12.20 -5.53
CA LEU A 148 3.80 11.02 -6.22
C LEU A 148 4.93 10.40 -7.06
N ARG A 149 5.15 9.11 -6.83
CA ARG A 149 6.11 8.31 -7.60
C ARG A 149 5.32 7.28 -8.41
N PRO A 150 5.21 7.47 -9.74
CA PRO A 150 4.45 6.55 -10.58
C PRO A 150 4.92 5.09 -10.47
N GLN A 151 6.21 4.87 -10.24
CA GLN A 151 6.76 3.52 -10.06
C GLN A 151 6.12 2.77 -8.89
N VAL A 152 5.80 3.46 -7.79
CA VAL A 152 5.11 2.86 -6.63
C VAL A 152 3.73 2.32 -7.01
N ILE A 153 3.01 3.09 -7.84
CA ILE A 153 1.69 2.68 -8.34
C ILE A 153 1.86 1.48 -9.28
N TYR A 154 2.85 1.53 -10.17
CA TYR A 154 3.18 0.42 -11.08
C TYR A 154 3.47 -0.87 -10.30
N ASP A 155 4.32 -0.81 -9.28
CA ASP A 155 4.74 -1.97 -8.47
C ASP A 155 3.59 -2.55 -7.63
N ALA A 156 2.62 -1.71 -7.26
CA ALA A 156 1.39 -2.17 -6.60
C ALA A 156 0.39 -2.80 -7.57
N LEU A 157 0.32 -2.31 -8.82
CA LEU A 157 -0.57 -2.84 -9.85
C LEU A 157 -0.06 -4.14 -10.46
N LEU A 158 1.23 -4.21 -10.77
CA LEU A 158 1.83 -5.34 -11.46
C LEU A 158 2.88 -6.02 -10.57
N LEU A 159 2.43 -7.04 -9.85
CA LEU A 159 3.33 -7.82 -8.99
C LEU A 159 4.54 -8.31 -9.79
N ARG A 160 5.72 -8.00 -9.28
CA ARG A 160 6.98 -8.43 -9.87
C ARG A 160 7.24 -9.91 -9.56
N GLU A 161 7.81 -10.63 -10.50
CA GLU A 161 8.32 -11.98 -10.30
C GLU A 161 9.31 -12.05 -9.12
N ILE A 162 9.36 -13.22 -8.49
CA ILE A 162 10.38 -13.55 -7.50
C ILE A 162 11.56 -14.17 -8.28
N ASP A 163 12.65 -13.42 -8.38
CA ASP A 163 13.86 -13.86 -9.07
C ASP A 163 14.70 -14.75 -8.15
N GLN A 164 14.50 -16.04 -8.25
CA GLN A 164 15.20 -17.04 -7.40
C GLN A 164 16.72 -17.05 -7.56
N LYS A 165 17.30 -16.33 -8.53
CA LYS A 165 18.75 -16.20 -8.67
C LYS A 165 19.32 -15.13 -7.73
N ASN A 166 18.57 -14.04 -7.53
CA ASN A 166 18.98 -12.88 -6.75
C ASN A 166 18.13 -12.65 -5.51
N GLU A 167 17.06 -13.46 -5.33
CA GLU A 167 16.10 -13.33 -4.23
C GLU A 167 15.88 -14.67 -3.54
N THR A 168 15.93 -14.67 -2.22
CA THR A 168 15.60 -15.82 -1.37
C THR A 168 14.24 -15.56 -0.72
N ALA A 169 13.31 -16.52 -0.86
CA ALA A 169 12.03 -16.45 -0.19
C ALA A 169 11.99 -17.32 1.07
N VAL A 170 11.49 -16.77 2.17
CA VAL A 170 11.19 -17.46 3.43
C VAL A 170 9.68 -17.43 3.63
N ILE A 171 9.09 -18.52 4.09
CA ILE A 171 7.68 -18.59 4.41
C ILE A 171 7.48 -18.53 5.92
N GLU A 172 6.53 -17.71 6.35
CA GLU A 172 6.04 -17.64 7.73
C GLU A 172 4.55 -18.00 7.78
N ASN A 173 4.13 -18.64 8.89
CA ASN A 173 2.71 -18.66 9.28
C ASN A 173 2.48 -17.48 10.22
N ASP A 174 1.55 -16.62 9.85
CA ASP A 174 1.27 -15.40 10.60
C ASP A 174 -0.24 -15.19 10.71
N THR A 175 -0.62 -14.15 11.41
CA THR A 175 -2.00 -13.72 11.59
C THR A 175 -2.10 -12.23 11.25
N GLU A 176 -2.89 -11.90 10.25
CA GLU A 176 -3.12 -10.50 9.88
C GLU A 176 -4.36 -9.94 10.56
N THR A 177 -4.26 -8.73 11.10
CA THR A 177 -5.43 -8.00 11.61
C THR A 177 -6.15 -7.34 10.45
N ILE A 178 -7.38 -7.80 10.17
CA ILE A 178 -8.28 -7.20 9.20
C ILE A 178 -9.33 -6.34 9.89
N VAL A 179 -9.77 -5.27 9.24
CA VAL A 179 -10.85 -4.42 9.72
C VAL A 179 -12.12 -4.80 8.96
N GLY A 180 -13.07 -5.40 9.66
CA GLY A 180 -14.37 -5.75 9.11
C GLY A 180 -15.38 -4.60 9.23
N GLU A 181 -16.65 -4.92 8.96
CA GLU A 181 -17.75 -3.96 9.07
C GLU A 181 -17.81 -3.28 10.44
N LYS A 182 -18.15 -2.01 10.45
CA LYS A 182 -18.26 -1.16 11.67
C LYS A 182 -16.92 -1.02 12.44
N GLY A 183 -15.77 -1.16 11.75
CA GLY A 183 -14.46 -0.99 12.34
C GLY A 183 -14.02 -2.11 13.29
N ARG A 184 -14.71 -3.23 13.34
CA ARG A 184 -14.32 -4.39 14.16
C ARG A 184 -13.06 -5.03 13.60
N LYS A 185 -12.10 -5.28 14.47
CA LYS A 185 -10.84 -5.95 14.13
C LYS A 185 -10.98 -7.45 14.32
N PHE A 186 -10.51 -8.23 13.35
CA PHE A 186 -10.44 -9.67 13.38
C PHE A 186 -9.03 -10.13 13.02
N GLU A 187 -8.63 -11.25 13.58
CA GLU A 187 -7.38 -11.92 13.20
C GLU A 187 -7.67 -12.98 12.14
N GLN A 188 -6.97 -12.89 11.03
CA GLN A 188 -7.08 -13.80 9.90
C GLN A 188 -5.75 -14.52 9.70
N PRO A 189 -5.73 -15.87 9.74
CA PRO A 189 -4.53 -16.64 9.44
C PRO A 189 -4.02 -16.38 8.02
N ALA A 190 -2.71 -16.22 7.89
CA ALA A 190 -2.04 -15.87 6.65
C ALA A 190 -0.74 -16.67 6.48
N TYR A 191 -0.29 -16.80 5.22
CA TYR A 191 1.10 -17.08 4.89
C TYR A 191 1.79 -15.78 4.50
N VAL A 192 2.99 -15.57 4.98
CA VAL A 192 3.85 -14.45 4.57
C VAL A 192 5.05 -15.01 3.83
N LEU A 193 5.30 -14.50 2.62
CA LEU A 193 6.56 -14.71 1.91
C LEU A 193 7.44 -13.49 2.14
N ASP A 194 8.49 -13.66 2.92
CA ASP A 194 9.58 -12.71 3.07
C ASP A 194 10.57 -12.90 1.95
N ILE A 195 10.77 -11.85 1.15
CA ILE A 195 11.66 -11.89 -0.01
C ILE A 195 12.88 -11.06 0.29
N ILE A 196 13.98 -11.76 0.48
CA ILE A 196 15.30 -11.21 0.80
C ILE A 196 16.06 -11.08 -0.51
N ARG A 197 16.54 -9.87 -0.80
CA ARG A 197 17.44 -9.60 -1.92
C ARG A 197 18.88 -9.57 -1.44
N SER A 198 19.79 -10.15 -2.24
CA SER A 198 21.23 -10.14 -1.95
C SER A 198 21.98 -9.41 -3.06
N ARG A 199 23.02 -8.67 -2.66
CA ARG A 199 23.97 -8.03 -3.57
C ARG A 199 25.38 -8.09 -2.96
N GLY A 200 26.24 -8.94 -3.52
CA GLY A 200 27.54 -9.22 -2.91
C GLY A 200 27.37 -9.88 -1.53
N ASN A 201 27.94 -9.26 -0.51
CA ASN A 201 27.88 -9.74 0.87
C ASN A 201 26.71 -9.11 1.67
N ASP A 202 25.94 -8.25 1.04
CA ASP A 202 24.84 -7.57 1.70
C ASP A 202 23.50 -8.23 1.36
N SER A 203 22.58 -8.22 2.31
CA SER A 203 21.24 -8.79 2.15
C SER A 203 20.23 -7.97 2.95
N TRP A 204 19.09 -7.68 2.33
CA TRP A 204 18.01 -6.94 2.98
C TRP A 204 16.64 -7.52 2.63
N LEU A 205 15.68 -7.32 3.52
CA LEU A 205 14.30 -7.63 3.24
C LEU A 205 13.77 -6.65 2.17
N SER A 206 13.53 -7.13 0.95
CA SER A 206 13.07 -6.26 -0.14
C SER A 206 11.57 -6.13 -0.20
N ARG A 207 10.83 -7.19 0.15
CA ARG A 207 9.37 -7.18 0.19
C ARG A 207 8.80 -8.33 1.00
N LYS A 208 7.56 -8.16 1.49
CA LYS A 208 6.72 -9.22 2.05
C LYS A 208 5.46 -9.34 1.19
N ILE A 209 5.02 -10.54 0.92
CA ILE A 209 3.73 -10.80 0.27
C ILE A 209 2.90 -11.65 1.21
N VAL A 210 1.76 -11.11 1.64
CA VAL A 210 0.83 -11.77 2.56
C VAL A 210 -0.27 -12.43 1.76
N PHE A 211 -0.50 -13.71 2.03
CA PHE A 211 -1.56 -14.52 1.41
C PHE A 211 -2.61 -14.89 2.45
N SER A 212 -3.85 -14.60 2.18
CA SER A 212 -4.97 -15.08 2.99
C SER A 212 -5.06 -16.60 2.93
N ARG A 213 -5.20 -17.26 4.08
CA ARG A 213 -5.43 -18.73 4.11
C ARG A 213 -6.88 -19.12 3.84
N ILE A 214 -7.75 -18.17 3.53
CA ILE A 214 -9.14 -18.44 3.13
C ILE A 214 -9.18 -18.85 1.65
N ASP A 215 -8.45 -18.15 0.80
CA ASP A 215 -8.50 -18.28 -0.66
C ASP A 215 -7.13 -18.53 -1.31
N LEU A 216 -6.03 -18.27 -0.61
CA LEU A 216 -4.63 -18.27 -1.06
C LEU A 216 -4.35 -17.14 -2.07
N LEU A 217 -5.08 -16.03 -1.97
CA LEU A 217 -4.81 -14.84 -2.76
C LEU A 217 -3.93 -13.86 -1.97
N PRO A 218 -3.05 -13.11 -2.65
CA PRO A 218 -2.31 -12.03 -2.01
C PRO A 218 -3.29 -10.95 -1.54
N ASN A 219 -3.26 -10.60 -0.27
CA ASN A 219 -4.08 -9.51 0.26
C ASN A 219 -3.26 -8.28 0.64
N ARG A 220 -1.91 -8.42 0.69
CA ARG A 220 -1.02 -7.31 1.03
C ARG A 220 0.37 -7.52 0.45
N GLN A 221 1.02 -6.43 0.02
CA GLN A 221 2.44 -6.39 -0.31
C GLN A 221 3.08 -5.22 0.42
N LEU A 222 4.17 -5.51 1.12
CA LEU A 222 5.02 -4.53 1.77
C LEU A 222 6.33 -4.46 1.01
N ILE A 223 6.79 -3.25 0.66
CA ILE A 223 8.05 -3.03 -0.05
C ILE A 223 8.96 -2.19 0.83
N TYR A 224 10.20 -2.64 0.97
CA TYR A 224 11.22 -2.01 1.80
C TYR A 224 12.39 -1.54 0.94
N ASP A 225 13.08 -0.49 1.37
CA ASP A 225 14.36 -0.08 0.82
C ASP A 225 15.53 -0.87 1.41
N GLU A 226 16.74 -0.58 0.96
CA GLU A 226 17.97 -1.24 1.43
C GLU A 226 18.28 -0.94 2.92
N SER A 227 17.72 0.13 3.49
CA SER A 227 17.85 0.46 4.92
C SER A 227 16.84 -0.27 5.82
N GLY A 228 15.90 -1.00 5.23
CA GLY A 228 14.81 -1.66 5.95
C GLY A 228 13.61 -0.75 6.24
N THR A 229 13.56 0.44 5.64
CA THR A 229 12.42 1.35 5.77
C THR A 229 11.25 0.87 4.93
N LEU A 230 10.04 0.83 5.51
CA LEU A 230 8.82 0.49 4.78
C LEU A 230 8.44 1.62 3.83
N ILE A 231 8.63 1.38 2.54
CA ILE A 231 8.37 2.35 1.48
C ILE A 231 6.91 2.31 1.02
N THR A 232 6.34 1.10 0.88
CA THR A 232 4.98 0.92 0.37
C THR A 232 4.27 -0.18 1.14
N ASP A 233 3.01 0.08 1.54
CA ASP A 233 2.04 -0.90 2.03
C ASP A 233 0.88 -0.93 1.03
N ALA A 234 0.86 -1.91 0.13
CA ALA A 234 -0.21 -2.12 -0.83
C ALA A 234 -1.15 -3.23 -0.35
N ARG A 235 -2.47 -2.96 -0.34
CA ARG A 235 -3.50 -3.91 0.07
C ARG A 235 -4.43 -4.22 -1.10
N TYR A 236 -4.78 -5.48 -1.24
CA TYR A 236 -5.56 -6.02 -2.35
C TYR A 236 -6.86 -6.62 -1.83
N SER A 237 -7.97 -6.24 -2.44
CA SER A 237 -9.28 -6.78 -2.06
C SER A 237 -10.24 -6.86 -3.24
N ASN A 238 -11.37 -7.52 -3.03
CA ASN A 238 -12.45 -7.63 -4.00
C ASN A 238 -11.97 -8.22 -5.33
N TYR A 239 -11.31 -9.36 -5.26
CA TYR A 239 -10.83 -10.08 -6.44
C TYR A 239 -11.95 -10.44 -7.40
N LYS A 240 -11.75 -10.20 -8.70
CA LYS A 240 -12.67 -10.52 -9.78
C LYS A 240 -11.92 -11.17 -10.93
N ASP A 241 -12.63 -11.95 -11.73
CA ASP A 241 -12.10 -12.49 -12.98
C ASP A 241 -12.21 -11.44 -14.09
N TYR A 242 -11.08 -11.20 -14.76
CA TYR A 242 -10.98 -10.33 -15.92
C TYR A 242 -10.36 -11.12 -17.08
N ASN A 243 -11.20 -11.81 -17.86
CA ASN A 243 -10.78 -12.66 -18.98
C ASN A 243 -9.79 -13.76 -18.55
N ALA A 244 -10.17 -14.57 -17.56
CA ALA A 244 -9.37 -15.64 -16.96
C ALA A 244 -8.12 -15.15 -16.20
N VAL A 245 -8.01 -13.87 -15.90
CA VAL A 245 -7.02 -13.31 -14.98
C VAL A 245 -7.74 -12.84 -13.71
N LEU A 246 -7.47 -13.52 -12.61
CA LEU A 246 -7.98 -13.12 -11.30
C LEU A 246 -7.17 -11.92 -10.78
N PHE A 247 -7.84 -10.78 -10.58
CA PHE A 247 -7.18 -9.53 -10.22
C PHE A 247 -7.99 -8.74 -9.19
N PRO A 248 -7.36 -8.02 -8.22
CA PRO A 248 -8.07 -7.22 -7.24
C PRO A 248 -8.79 -6.05 -7.91
N SER A 249 -10.07 -5.87 -7.59
CA SER A 249 -10.81 -4.69 -8.06
C SER A 249 -10.63 -3.47 -7.17
N ARG A 250 -10.00 -3.62 -6.00
CA ARG A 250 -9.63 -2.53 -5.10
C ARG A 250 -8.20 -2.70 -4.64
N ILE A 251 -7.39 -1.66 -4.83
CA ILE A 251 -5.98 -1.59 -4.45
C ILE A 251 -5.78 -0.33 -3.62
N GLU A 252 -5.35 -0.49 -2.37
CA GLU A 252 -5.01 0.62 -1.47
C GLU A 252 -3.48 0.68 -1.36
N ILE A 253 -2.90 1.81 -1.67
CA ILE A 253 -1.45 2.05 -1.68
C ILE A 253 -1.15 3.12 -0.64
N ARG A 254 -0.39 2.76 0.38
CA ARG A 254 0.07 3.67 1.42
C ARG A 254 1.56 3.91 1.30
N ARG A 255 1.94 5.15 1.49
CA ARG A 255 3.34 5.62 1.54
C ARG A 255 3.60 6.22 2.92
N PRO A 256 4.06 5.42 3.90
CA PRO A 256 4.17 5.89 5.29
C PRO A 256 5.15 7.06 5.44
N GLU A 257 6.27 7.04 4.70
CA GLU A 257 7.29 8.08 4.80
C GLU A 257 6.84 9.42 4.23
N GLU A 258 6.12 9.41 3.11
CA GLU A 258 5.59 10.61 2.47
C GLU A 258 4.19 11.00 2.98
N GLU A 259 3.57 10.16 3.81
CA GLU A 259 2.24 10.36 4.37
C GLU A 259 1.18 10.65 3.31
N TYR A 260 1.07 9.78 2.30
CA TYR A 260 -0.08 9.78 1.41
C TYR A 260 -0.62 8.38 1.15
N ASP A 261 -1.93 8.32 0.92
CA ASP A 261 -2.66 7.10 0.57
C ASP A 261 -3.38 7.31 -0.76
N ILE A 262 -3.36 6.30 -1.62
CA ILE A 262 -4.12 6.27 -2.87
C ILE A 262 -4.92 4.98 -2.90
N THR A 263 -6.21 5.06 -3.15
CA THR A 263 -7.06 3.92 -3.40
C THR A 263 -7.52 3.93 -4.85
N LEU A 264 -7.31 2.82 -5.55
CA LEU A 264 -7.78 2.58 -6.90
C LEU A 264 -8.90 1.56 -6.86
N THR A 265 -10.10 1.94 -7.32
CA THR A 265 -11.23 1.05 -7.49
C THR A 265 -11.48 0.83 -8.99
N MET A 266 -11.30 -0.40 -9.46
CA MET A 266 -11.44 -0.76 -10.88
C MET A 266 -12.91 -0.76 -11.28
N ILE A 267 -13.28 0.11 -12.22
CA ILE A 267 -14.61 0.16 -12.84
C ILE A 267 -14.64 -0.71 -14.09
N LYS A 268 -13.60 -0.58 -14.91
CA LYS A 268 -13.38 -1.40 -16.10
C LYS A 268 -11.91 -1.76 -16.18
N LEU A 269 -11.61 -2.98 -16.57
CA LEU A 269 -10.25 -3.46 -16.72
C LEU A 269 -10.14 -4.36 -17.95
N ASP A 270 -9.24 -3.99 -18.84
CA ASP A 270 -8.83 -4.77 -20.01
C ASP A 270 -7.38 -5.21 -19.84
N MET A 271 -7.12 -6.51 -19.87
CA MET A 271 -5.80 -7.10 -19.74
C MET A 271 -5.18 -7.45 -21.10
N ASN A 272 -3.86 -7.33 -21.18
CA ASN A 272 -3.03 -7.79 -22.30
C ASN A 272 -3.42 -7.21 -23.68
N ARG A 273 -4.03 -6.03 -23.71
CA ARG A 273 -4.22 -5.30 -24.96
C ARG A 273 -2.90 -4.64 -25.39
N PRO A 274 -2.60 -4.61 -26.69
CA PRO A 274 -1.43 -3.90 -27.21
C PRO A 274 -1.49 -2.41 -26.82
N LEU A 275 -0.43 -1.92 -26.20
CA LEU A 275 -0.25 -0.51 -25.87
C LEU A 275 1.03 -0.04 -26.56
N ASP A 276 0.92 0.89 -27.51
CA ASP A 276 2.08 1.46 -28.17
C ASP A 276 2.81 2.49 -27.29
N ASN A 277 4.04 2.84 -27.68
CA ASN A 277 4.88 3.75 -26.90
C ASN A 277 4.30 5.17 -26.82
N GLN A 278 3.54 5.60 -27.82
CA GLN A 278 2.97 6.97 -27.84
C GLN A 278 1.97 7.19 -26.71
N LYS A 279 1.32 6.13 -26.23
CA LYS A 279 0.42 6.19 -25.07
C LYS A 279 1.13 6.58 -23.77
N PHE A 280 2.46 6.45 -23.71
CA PHE A 280 3.28 6.77 -22.55
C PHE A 280 4.14 8.02 -22.76
N VAL A 281 3.83 8.82 -23.78
CA VAL A 281 4.47 10.12 -24.01
C VAL A 281 3.61 11.20 -23.38
N LEU A 282 4.24 12.08 -22.62
CA LEU A 282 3.64 13.29 -22.06
C LEU A 282 4.53 14.47 -22.39
N GLU A 283 4.03 15.35 -23.25
CA GLU A 283 4.71 16.57 -23.65
C GLU A 283 4.47 17.67 -22.63
N GLN A 284 5.46 18.56 -22.49
CA GLN A 284 5.34 19.72 -21.64
C GLN A 284 4.35 20.72 -22.27
N PRO A 285 3.25 21.11 -21.56
CA PRO A 285 2.35 22.14 -22.04
C PRO A 285 3.07 23.49 -22.20
N ALA A 286 2.71 24.25 -23.23
CA ALA A 286 3.25 25.58 -23.45
C ALA A 286 2.95 26.50 -22.24
N GLY A 287 3.98 27.21 -21.75
CA GLY A 287 3.85 28.13 -20.61
C GLY A 287 3.72 27.46 -19.23
N ALA A 288 3.81 26.12 -19.13
CA ALA A 288 3.80 25.46 -17.85
C ALA A 288 5.10 25.72 -17.05
N GLN A 289 4.95 25.96 -15.76
CA GLN A 289 6.08 26.04 -14.84
C GLN A 289 6.71 24.65 -14.66
N VAL A 290 7.95 24.48 -15.10
CA VAL A 290 8.68 23.21 -14.95
C VAL A 290 9.34 23.14 -13.60
N ILE A 291 9.15 22.01 -12.93
CA ILE A 291 9.75 21.69 -11.64
C ILE A 291 10.61 20.43 -11.82
N HIS A 292 11.91 20.54 -11.56
CA HIS A 292 12.85 19.41 -11.56
C HIS A 292 13.08 18.94 -10.13
N LEU A 293 12.67 17.72 -9.80
CA LEU A 293 12.81 17.15 -8.45
C LEU A 293 14.19 16.58 -8.17
N ASP A 294 14.97 16.32 -9.21
CA ASP A 294 16.32 15.79 -9.17
C ASP A 294 17.41 16.86 -9.04
N ARG A 295 17.04 18.13 -9.17
CA ARG A 295 17.95 19.24 -8.93
C ARG A 295 17.68 19.81 -7.54
N SER A 296 18.66 19.73 -6.64
CA SER A 296 18.66 20.56 -5.43
C SER A 296 18.41 22.01 -5.87
N GLN A 297 17.36 22.64 -5.34
CA GLN A 297 17.18 24.08 -5.54
C GLN A 297 18.40 24.77 -4.95
N SER A 298 19.39 25.04 -5.77
CA SER A 298 20.37 26.06 -5.46
C SER A 298 19.58 27.34 -5.31
N SER A 299 19.36 27.77 -4.08
CA SER A 299 18.89 29.12 -3.79
C SER A 299 19.69 30.09 -4.63
N PRO A 300 19.09 31.00 -5.38
CA PRO A 300 19.83 32.13 -5.90
C PRO A 300 20.24 32.96 -4.69
N ASN A 301 21.44 32.69 -4.21
CA ASN A 301 22.11 33.53 -3.24
C ASN A 301 22.30 34.90 -3.90
N GLY A 302 21.43 35.86 -3.52
CA GLY A 302 21.55 37.23 -3.84
C GLY A 302 22.94 37.72 -3.40
N GLY A 303 23.85 37.76 -4.34
CA GLY A 303 25.03 38.62 -4.22
C GLY A 303 24.50 40.05 -4.18
N GLY A 304 24.75 40.70 -3.10
CA GLY A 304 24.59 42.13 -2.87
C GLY A 304 25.76 42.54 -2.02
N GLY A 305 26.88 42.83 -2.69
CA GLY A 305 27.95 43.59 -2.06
C GLY A 305 27.53 45.04 -1.89
N HIS A 306 27.96 45.58 -0.86
CA HIS A 306 28.57 46.86 -0.50
C HIS A 306 28.17 47.25 0.89
#